data_169dac23e98fb43eb83ce91cd4d6b755
#
_entry.id   169dac23e98fb43eb83ce91cd4d6b755
#
_cell.length_a   1.000
_cell.length_b   1.000
_cell.length_c   1.000
_cell.angle_alpha   90.00
_cell.angle_beta   90.00
_cell.angle_gamma   90.00
#
_symmetry.space_group_name_H-M   'P 1'
#
loop_
_entity.id
_entity.type
_entity.pdbx_description
1 polymer ?
#
loop_
_entity_poly.entity_id
_entity_poly.type
_entity_poly.pdbx_seq_one_letter_code
_entity_poly.pdbx_strand_id
1 'polypeptide(L)'
;MSVGILLITHEGIRSALVATATRLLGQLPLRAEALEVPYDADAEALLPIASAAIRRVDGGAGVLVLTDLYGATPSNLAAKVAQLGTSVRRVSAVNLPMLLRIMNYAELDLDELPAVAAAGARNGVIQDDA
;
A
#
# COMPACT_ATOMS: atom_id res chain seq x y z
N MET A 1 6.64 -17.79 -0.73
CA MET A 1 6.53 -16.56 0.09
C MET A 1 5.76 -15.52 -0.69
N SER A 2 4.90 -14.78 0.00
CA SER A 2 4.08 -13.76 -0.64
C SER A 2 4.57 -12.36 -0.27
N VAL A 3 4.36 -11.40 -1.17
CA VAL A 3 4.65 -9.99 -0.92
C VAL A 3 3.72 -9.46 0.17
N GLY A 4 4.27 -8.69 1.12
CA GLY A 4 3.48 -7.98 2.11
C GLY A 4 2.97 -6.65 1.54
N ILE A 5 1.81 -6.21 1.98
CA ILE A 5 1.20 -4.96 1.55
C ILE A 5 1.13 -4.01 2.74
N LEU A 6 1.65 -2.81 2.58
CA LEU A 6 1.54 -1.76 3.59
C LEU A 6 0.97 -0.49 2.98
N LEU A 7 -0.18 -0.05 3.48
CA LEU A 7 -0.74 1.24 3.12
C LEU A 7 -0.19 2.29 4.07
N ILE A 8 0.34 3.39 3.51
CA ILE A 8 0.74 4.57 4.28
C ILE A 8 -0.03 5.74 3.70
N THR A 9 -1.03 6.21 4.41
CA THR A 9 -1.96 7.23 3.92
C THR A 9 -2.19 8.32 4.96
N HIS A 10 -2.83 9.41 4.54
CA HIS A 10 -3.36 10.38 5.48
C HIS A 10 -4.41 9.70 6.36
N GLU A 11 -4.61 10.23 7.57
CA GLU A 11 -5.56 9.64 8.51
C GLU A 11 -6.99 9.62 7.95
N GLY A 12 -7.70 8.56 8.26
CA GLY A 12 -9.08 8.33 7.81
C GLY A 12 -9.20 7.48 6.56
N ILE A 13 -8.17 7.36 5.73
CA ILE A 13 -8.25 6.65 4.45
C ILE A 13 -7.93 5.17 4.60
N ARG A 14 -6.88 4.83 5.32
CA ARG A 14 -6.32 3.47 5.34
C ARG A 14 -7.29 2.40 5.81
N SER A 15 -7.90 2.62 6.97
CA SER A 15 -8.74 1.61 7.58
C SER A 15 -10.00 1.37 6.75
N ALA A 16 -10.53 2.42 6.13
CA ALA A 16 -11.68 2.30 5.24
C ALA A 16 -11.36 1.46 4.00
N LEU A 17 -10.20 1.67 3.39
CA LEU A 17 -9.79 0.92 2.19
C LEU A 17 -9.58 -0.57 2.50
N VAL A 18 -8.80 -0.87 3.54
CA VAL A 18 -8.50 -2.28 3.90
C VAL A 18 -9.77 -2.99 4.36
N ALA A 19 -10.59 -2.33 5.17
CA ALA A 19 -11.85 -2.92 5.64
C ALA A 19 -12.80 -3.21 4.48
N THR A 20 -12.92 -2.28 3.53
CA THR A 20 -13.78 -2.47 2.37
C THR A 20 -13.29 -3.60 1.47
N ALA A 21 -11.99 -3.65 1.19
CA ALA A 21 -11.41 -4.74 0.41
C ALA A 21 -11.65 -6.10 1.08
N THR A 22 -11.47 -6.16 2.39
CA THR A 22 -11.71 -7.39 3.17
C THR A 22 -13.17 -7.84 3.07
N ARG A 23 -14.09 -6.91 3.17
CA ARG A 23 -15.53 -7.23 3.04
C ARG A 23 -15.90 -7.72 1.65
N LEU A 24 -15.28 -7.13 0.61
CA LEU A 24 -15.58 -7.52 -0.77
C LEU A 24 -14.99 -8.88 -1.13
N LEU A 25 -13.81 -9.21 -0.64
CA LEU A 25 -13.10 -10.44 -0.98
C LEU A 25 -13.27 -11.56 0.05
N GLY A 26 -13.82 -11.24 1.22
CA GLY A 26 -13.96 -12.16 2.34
C GLY A 26 -12.68 -12.29 3.14
N GLN A 27 -11.61 -12.75 2.51
CA GLN A 27 -10.30 -12.85 3.15
C GLN A 27 -9.24 -12.36 2.16
N LEU A 28 -8.30 -11.55 2.65
CA LEU A 28 -7.23 -11.06 1.78
C LEU A 28 -6.15 -12.14 1.60
N PRO A 29 -5.79 -12.46 0.35
CA PRO A 29 -4.75 -13.48 0.09
C PRO A 29 -3.34 -13.00 0.41
N LEU A 30 -3.11 -11.68 0.47
CA LEU A 30 -1.83 -11.10 0.89
C LEU A 30 -2.00 -10.45 2.24
N ARG A 31 -0.95 -10.57 3.07
CA ARG A 31 -0.92 -9.89 4.37
C ARG A 31 -0.87 -8.39 4.15
N ALA A 32 -1.83 -7.68 4.70
CA ALA A 32 -1.95 -6.24 4.53
C ALA A 32 -2.06 -5.55 5.89
N GLU A 33 -1.29 -4.50 6.07
CA GLU A 33 -1.42 -3.59 7.19
C GLU A 33 -1.49 -2.17 6.68
N ALA A 34 -1.81 -1.26 7.58
CA ALA A 34 -1.98 0.12 7.19
C ALA A 34 -1.52 1.05 8.31
N LEU A 35 -0.89 2.15 7.93
CA LEU A 35 -0.40 3.19 8.82
C LEU A 35 -1.01 4.51 8.42
N GLU A 36 -1.67 5.19 9.37
CA GLU A 36 -2.21 6.52 9.14
C GLU A 36 -1.21 7.57 9.60
N VAL A 37 -1.06 8.60 8.77
CA VAL A 37 -0.17 9.72 9.06
C VAL A 37 -1.04 10.91 9.44
N PRO A 38 -0.93 11.41 10.70
CA PRO A 38 -1.64 12.62 11.09
C PRO A 38 -1.26 13.80 10.20
N TYR A 39 -2.18 14.71 9.97
CA TYR A 39 -1.96 15.84 9.04
C TYR A 39 -0.82 16.77 9.44
N ASP A 40 -0.51 16.83 10.72
CA ASP A 40 0.57 17.67 11.25
C ASP A 40 1.83 16.89 11.61
N ALA A 41 1.92 15.62 11.20
CA ALA A 41 3.04 14.76 11.58
C ALA A 41 4.29 15.05 10.76
N ASP A 42 5.44 14.84 11.42
CA ASP A 42 6.75 14.84 10.79
C ASP A 42 7.10 13.41 10.38
N ALA A 43 7.50 13.23 9.12
CA ALA A 43 7.88 11.92 8.59
C ALA A 43 8.99 11.27 9.41
N GLU A 44 9.99 12.05 9.86
CA GLU A 44 11.08 11.51 10.67
C GLU A 44 10.60 10.89 11.97
N ALA A 45 9.62 11.50 12.62
CA ALA A 45 9.07 11.01 13.89
C ALA A 45 8.33 9.68 13.71
N LEU A 46 7.79 9.42 12.53
CA LEU A 46 7.03 8.20 12.23
C LEU A 46 7.89 7.07 11.67
N LEU A 47 9.16 7.32 11.39
CA LEU A 47 10.03 6.35 10.76
C LEU A 47 10.16 5.04 11.54
N PRO A 48 10.33 5.03 12.87
CA PRO A 48 10.38 3.78 13.62
C PRO A 48 9.09 2.97 13.53
N ILE A 49 7.94 3.63 13.55
CA ILE A 49 6.63 2.98 13.45
C ILE A 49 6.45 2.36 12.07
N ALA A 50 6.79 3.09 11.02
CA ALA A 50 6.71 2.61 9.65
C ALA A 50 7.66 1.44 9.41
N SER A 51 8.88 1.52 9.93
CA SER A 51 9.88 0.47 9.84
C SER A 51 9.39 -0.82 10.52
N ALA A 52 8.77 -0.70 11.70
CA ALA A 52 8.20 -1.84 12.41
C ALA A 52 7.04 -2.46 11.61
N ALA A 53 6.20 -1.64 10.99
CA ALA A 53 5.09 -2.13 10.17
C ALA A 53 5.60 -2.90 8.94
N ILE A 54 6.63 -2.39 8.28
CA ILE A 54 7.29 -3.08 7.16
C ILE A 54 7.75 -4.48 7.59
N ARG A 55 8.44 -4.56 8.73
CA ARG A 55 8.95 -5.84 9.22
C ARG A 55 7.83 -6.82 9.55
N ARG A 56 6.69 -6.32 10.05
CA ARG A 56 5.55 -7.19 10.37
C ARG A 56 4.93 -7.83 9.15
N VAL A 57 4.82 -7.10 8.04
CA VAL A 57 4.18 -7.63 6.83
C VAL A 57 5.16 -8.35 5.91
N ASP A 58 6.46 -8.15 6.09
CA ASP A 58 7.48 -8.80 5.27
C ASP A 58 7.63 -10.27 5.69
N GLY A 59 7.25 -11.16 4.78
CA GLY A 59 7.45 -12.59 4.96
C GLY A 59 8.70 -13.12 4.25
N GLY A 60 9.57 -12.22 3.78
CA GLY A 60 10.80 -12.57 3.05
C GLY A 60 10.73 -12.25 1.56
N ALA A 61 9.57 -11.95 1.01
CA ALA A 61 9.39 -11.61 -0.40
C ALA A 61 9.34 -10.10 -0.65
N GLY A 62 9.56 -9.29 0.38
CA GLY A 62 9.51 -7.84 0.30
C GLY A 62 8.13 -7.26 0.53
N VAL A 63 8.03 -5.95 0.43
CA VAL A 63 6.81 -5.21 0.76
C VAL A 63 6.48 -4.23 -0.35
N LEU A 64 5.24 -4.24 -0.80
CA LEU A 64 4.68 -3.22 -1.67
C LEU A 64 3.99 -2.17 -0.80
N VAL A 65 4.49 -0.95 -0.86
CA VAL A 65 3.94 0.18 -0.11
C VAL A 65 3.03 0.99 -1.02
N LEU A 66 1.79 1.18 -0.58
CA LEU A 66 0.79 1.94 -1.31
C LEU A 66 0.50 3.23 -0.55
N THR A 67 0.63 4.36 -1.23
CA THR A 67 0.37 5.68 -0.65
C THR A 67 -0.79 6.34 -1.37
N ASP A 68 -1.41 7.34 -0.72
CA ASP A 68 -2.58 7.99 -1.29
C ASP A 68 -2.24 9.13 -2.25
N LEU A 69 -1.19 9.92 -1.95
CA LEU A 69 -0.86 11.09 -2.76
C LEU A 69 0.66 11.23 -2.88
N TYR A 70 1.16 11.19 -4.12
CA TYR A 70 2.58 11.33 -4.38
C TYR A 70 3.07 12.72 -3.93
N GLY A 71 4.20 12.74 -3.21
CA GLY A 71 4.82 13.98 -2.72
C GLY A 71 4.31 14.49 -1.40
N ALA A 72 3.22 13.94 -0.87
CA ALA A 72 2.73 14.29 0.47
C ALA A 72 3.51 13.54 1.55
N THR A 73 3.25 13.85 2.82
CA THR A 73 4.01 13.25 3.95
C THR A 73 3.97 11.72 3.96
N PRO A 74 2.84 11.03 3.72
CA PRO A 74 2.85 9.58 3.64
C PRO A 74 3.79 9.04 2.55
N SER A 75 3.83 9.69 1.39
CA SER A 75 4.73 9.33 0.29
C SER A 75 6.19 9.54 0.68
N ASN A 76 6.49 10.64 1.36
CA ASN A 76 7.85 10.95 1.83
C ASN A 76 8.31 9.96 2.89
N LEU A 77 7.41 9.55 3.79
CA LEU A 77 7.71 8.52 4.78
C LEU A 77 8.00 7.18 4.11
N ALA A 78 7.21 6.81 3.10
CA ALA A 78 7.44 5.60 2.33
C ALA A 78 8.81 5.61 1.64
N ALA A 79 9.21 6.76 1.09
CA ALA A 79 10.53 6.91 0.46
C ALA A 79 11.67 6.69 1.46
N LYS A 80 11.52 7.22 2.67
CA LYS A 80 12.53 7.06 3.73
C LYS A 80 12.63 5.63 4.21
N VAL A 81 11.50 4.99 4.47
CA VAL A 81 11.50 3.61 5.00
C VAL A 81 12.00 2.61 3.96
N ALA A 82 11.87 2.91 2.67
CA ALA A 82 12.37 2.07 1.58
C ALA A 82 13.89 1.94 1.59
N GLN A 83 14.61 2.82 2.30
CA GLN A 83 16.08 2.80 2.39
C GLN A 83 16.60 1.97 3.59
N LEU A 84 15.72 1.34 4.37
CA LEU A 84 16.10 0.75 5.66
C LEU A 84 16.33 -0.76 5.63
N GLY A 85 16.58 -1.34 4.46
CA GLY A 85 17.05 -2.71 4.35
C GLY A 85 16.05 -3.73 3.80
N THR A 86 14.76 -3.63 4.09
CA THR A 86 13.75 -4.49 3.48
C THR A 86 13.55 -4.08 2.02
N SER A 87 13.41 -5.06 1.13
CA SER A 87 13.08 -4.77 -0.27
C SER A 87 11.69 -4.18 -0.36
N VAL A 88 11.59 -2.96 -0.90
CA VAL A 88 10.34 -2.21 -0.97
C VAL A 88 10.16 -1.67 -2.39
N ARG A 89 8.93 -1.74 -2.88
CA ARG A 89 8.48 -0.97 -4.04
C ARG A 89 7.33 -0.09 -3.60
N ARG A 90 7.14 1.04 -4.27
CA ARG A 90 6.14 2.04 -3.87
C ARG A 90 5.25 2.39 -5.05
N VAL A 91 3.95 2.48 -4.79
CA VAL A 91 2.97 2.96 -5.78
C VAL A 91 2.05 3.95 -5.08
N SER A 92 1.84 5.11 -5.71
CA SER A 92 0.96 6.14 -5.17
C SER A 92 -0.43 6.10 -5.81
N ALA A 93 -1.33 6.94 -5.32
CA ALA A 93 -2.72 7.05 -5.77
C ALA A 93 -3.53 5.78 -5.48
N VAL A 94 -3.33 5.19 -4.30
CA VAL A 94 -4.08 3.98 -3.92
C VAL A 94 -5.57 4.25 -3.98
N ASN A 95 -6.27 3.34 -4.63
CA ASN A 95 -7.72 3.32 -4.66
C ASN A 95 -8.19 1.88 -4.50
N LEU A 96 -9.48 1.71 -4.32
CA LEU A 96 -10.03 0.37 -4.11
C LEU A 96 -9.78 -0.57 -5.30
N PRO A 97 -9.95 -0.14 -6.57
CA PRO A 97 -9.62 -1.00 -7.71
C PRO A 97 -8.16 -1.48 -7.72
N MET A 98 -7.20 -0.64 -7.32
CA MET A 98 -5.80 -1.05 -7.19
C MET A 98 -5.67 -2.18 -6.18
N LEU A 99 -6.26 -1.99 -5.00
CA LEU A 99 -6.13 -2.95 -3.90
C LEU A 99 -6.75 -4.30 -4.26
N LEU A 100 -7.93 -4.29 -4.87
CA LEU A 100 -8.59 -5.51 -5.33
C LEU A 100 -7.79 -6.22 -6.43
N ARG A 101 -7.20 -5.47 -7.36
CA ARG A 101 -6.40 -6.01 -8.45
C ARG A 101 -5.17 -6.73 -7.89
N ILE A 102 -4.45 -6.11 -6.96
CA ILE A 102 -3.28 -6.71 -6.33
C ILE A 102 -3.63 -8.06 -5.69
N MET A 103 -4.75 -8.13 -5.00
CA MET A 103 -5.17 -9.36 -4.32
C MET A 103 -5.49 -10.48 -5.30
N ASN A 104 -5.89 -10.16 -6.54
CA ASN A 104 -6.13 -11.16 -7.59
C ASN A 104 -4.83 -11.66 -8.23
N TYR A 105 -3.69 -11.05 -7.93
CA TYR A 105 -2.37 -11.44 -8.45
C TYR A 105 -1.40 -11.71 -7.31
N ALA A 106 -1.90 -12.36 -6.27
CA ALA A 106 -1.15 -12.60 -5.03
C ALA A 106 0.10 -13.48 -5.22
N GLU A 107 0.19 -14.22 -6.33
CA GLU A 107 1.31 -15.09 -6.65
C GLU A 107 2.50 -14.36 -7.27
N LEU A 108 2.32 -13.10 -7.70
CA LEU A 108 3.38 -12.36 -8.36
C LEU A 108 4.43 -11.87 -7.35
N ASP A 109 5.64 -11.67 -7.83
CA ASP A 109 6.73 -11.15 -6.98
C ASP A 109 6.70 -9.63 -6.90
N LEU A 110 7.60 -9.09 -6.06
CA LEU A 110 7.67 -7.66 -5.78
C LEU A 110 8.01 -6.83 -7.02
N ASP A 111 8.74 -7.37 -7.97
CA ASP A 111 9.11 -6.63 -9.18
C ASP A 111 7.93 -6.53 -10.17
N GLU A 112 7.00 -7.46 -10.12
CA GLU A 112 5.85 -7.50 -11.02
C GLU A 112 4.63 -6.75 -10.49
N LEU A 113 4.41 -6.74 -9.18
CA LEU A 113 3.20 -6.17 -8.58
C LEU A 113 3.00 -4.68 -8.80
N PRO A 114 4.04 -3.82 -8.82
CA PRO A 114 3.81 -2.38 -9.02
C PRO A 114 3.09 -2.04 -10.32
N ALA A 115 3.42 -2.71 -11.41
CA ALA A 115 2.75 -2.48 -12.70
C ALA A 115 1.28 -2.92 -12.65
N VAL A 116 1.01 -4.05 -11.97
CA VAL A 116 -0.35 -4.54 -11.76
C VAL A 116 -1.16 -3.55 -10.92
N ALA A 117 -0.55 -3.02 -9.87
CA ALA A 117 -1.18 -2.02 -9.01
C ALA A 117 -1.55 -0.77 -9.79
N ALA A 118 -0.61 -0.21 -10.54
CA ALA A 118 -0.83 1.00 -11.32
C ALA A 118 -1.91 0.78 -12.39
N ALA A 119 -1.87 -0.35 -13.07
CA ALA A 119 -2.90 -0.69 -14.08
C ALA A 119 -4.29 -0.83 -13.43
N GLY A 120 -4.36 -1.48 -12.26
CA GLY A 120 -5.61 -1.64 -11.53
C GLY A 120 -6.24 -0.30 -11.17
N ALA A 121 -5.42 0.65 -10.69
CA ALA A 121 -5.89 1.98 -10.35
C ALA A 121 -6.42 2.73 -11.57
N ARG A 122 -5.66 2.73 -12.66
CA ARG A 122 -6.03 3.44 -13.90
C ARG A 122 -7.28 2.83 -14.55
N ASN A 123 -7.32 1.52 -14.63
CA ASN A 123 -8.43 0.81 -15.28
C ASN A 123 -9.71 0.85 -14.44
N GLY A 124 -9.61 1.21 -13.16
CA GLY A 124 -10.76 1.42 -12.30
C GLY A 124 -11.47 2.75 -12.54
N VAL A 125 -10.87 3.65 -13.32
CA VAL A 125 -11.48 4.94 -13.66
C VAL A 125 -12.38 4.72 -14.88
N ILE A 126 -13.67 4.71 -14.63
CA ILE A 126 -14.69 4.53 -15.68
C ILE A 126 -15.43 5.86 -15.86
N GLN A 127 -15.53 6.29 -17.09
CA GLN A 127 -16.23 7.51 -17.44
C GLN A 127 -17.50 7.12 -18.20
N ASP A 128 -18.65 7.43 -17.63
CA ASP A 128 -19.96 7.06 -18.18
C ASP A 128 -20.65 8.28 -18.78
N ASP A 129 -21.39 8.04 -19.85
CA ASP A 129 -22.20 9.09 -20.48
C ASP A 129 -23.61 9.18 -19.93
N ALA A 130 -24.00 8.26 -19.09
CA ALA A 130 -25.37 8.19 -18.56
C ALA A 130 -25.54 8.98 -17.27
#